data_c94ebeb44dab77fe685e748c15b786e1
#
_entry.id   c94ebeb44dab77fe685e748c15b786e1
#
_cell.length_a   1.000
_cell.length_b   1.000
_cell.length_c   1.000
_cell.angle_alpha   90.00
_cell.angle_beta   90.00
_cell.angle_gamma   90.00
#
_symmetry.space_group_name_H-M   'P 1'
#
loop_
_entity.id
_entity.type
_entity.pdbx_description
1 polymer ?
#
loop_
_entity_poly.entity_id
_entity_poly.type
_entity_poly.pdbx_seq_one_letter_code
_entity_poly.pdbx_strand_id
1 'polypeptide(L)'
;MSELKELIAQAGAQMEKTVEHLEEALARVRAGKANVKILDGILVEYYGSMVPLTQVSTVSVPDAKSIVITPWEKGIIKEIERAIINSPLGITPENNGELIRLGIPPLTEDRRRELVKQVKADAENAKVSIRNARRDSNDLIKKSIKADNTPEDVAKDAEAEVQKLHDRYIKKVEEIFAAKEKEIMTV
;
A
#
# COMPACT_ATOMS: atom_id res chain seq x y z
N MET A 1 -27.11 25.87 5.19
CA MET A 1 -26.10 25.51 6.22
C MET A 1 -25.86 24.01 6.33
N SER A 2 -26.86 23.15 6.22
CA SER A 2 -26.70 21.68 6.20
C SER A 2 -25.91 21.20 4.98
N GLU A 3 -26.27 21.71 3.81
CA GLU A 3 -25.69 21.33 2.50
C GLU A 3 -24.19 21.67 2.39
N LEU A 4 -23.74 22.85 2.84
CA LEU A 4 -22.32 23.22 2.83
C LEU A 4 -21.48 22.32 3.72
N LYS A 5 -21.98 21.93 4.90
CA LYS A 5 -21.30 20.98 5.77
C LYS A 5 -21.17 19.61 5.12
N GLU A 6 -22.18 19.20 4.37
CA GLU A 6 -22.18 17.95 3.63
C GLU A 6 -21.16 17.98 2.48
N LEU A 7 -21.08 19.08 1.73
CA LEU A 7 -20.07 19.27 0.68
C LEU A 7 -18.64 19.23 1.24
N ILE A 8 -18.38 19.86 2.38
CA ILE A 8 -17.08 19.82 3.06
C ILE A 8 -16.77 18.39 3.51
N ALA A 9 -17.74 17.69 4.08
CA ALA A 9 -17.56 16.30 4.52
C ALA A 9 -17.28 15.36 3.32
N GLN A 10 -17.97 15.55 2.19
CA GLN A 10 -17.73 14.80 0.96
C GLN A 10 -16.32 15.07 0.41
N ALA A 11 -15.86 16.32 0.41
CA ALA A 11 -14.50 16.68 0.03
C ALA A 11 -13.46 15.95 0.90
N GLY A 12 -13.64 15.97 2.21
CA GLY A 12 -12.78 15.27 3.16
C GLY A 12 -12.75 13.76 2.90
N ALA A 13 -13.91 13.14 2.71
CA ALA A 13 -14.01 11.70 2.43
C ALA A 13 -13.34 11.32 1.10
N GLN A 14 -13.45 12.15 0.07
CA GLN A 14 -12.79 11.91 -1.22
C GLN A 14 -11.26 12.03 -1.11
N MET A 15 -10.77 13.03 -0.37
CA MET A 15 -9.34 13.20 -0.11
C MET A 15 -8.78 12.04 0.73
N GLU A 16 -9.54 11.57 1.73
CA GLU A 16 -9.17 10.43 2.56
C GLU A 16 -9.04 9.14 1.74
N LYS A 17 -10.04 8.82 0.91
CA LYS A 17 -9.95 7.69 -0.02
C LYS A 17 -8.74 7.75 -0.93
N THR A 18 -8.35 8.94 -1.39
CA THR A 18 -7.16 9.13 -2.21
C THR A 18 -5.89 8.73 -1.43
N VAL A 19 -5.81 9.09 -0.15
CA VAL A 19 -4.69 8.71 0.71
C VAL A 19 -4.70 7.20 0.99
N GLU A 20 -5.85 6.59 1.28
CA GLU A 20 -5.98 5.15 1.46
C GLU A 20 -5.51 4.37 0.23
N HIS A 21 -5.93 4.78 -0.98
CA HIS A 21 -5.46 4.19 -2.23
C HIS A 21 -3.95 4.32 -2.42
N LEU A 22 -3.36 5.46 -2.03
CA LEU A 22 -1.91 5.63 -2.06
C LEU A 22 -1.23 4.67 -1.09
N GLU A 23 -1.71 4.56 0.15
CA GLU A 23 -1.17 3.64 1.15
C GLU A 23 -1.22 2.19 0.66
N GLU A 24 -2.34 1.76 0.05
CA GLU A 24 -2.47 0.43 -0.55
C GLU A 24 -1.50 0.21 -1.72
N ALA A 25 -1.36 1.20 -2.61
CA ALA A 25 -0.43 1.13 -3.73
C ALA A 25 1.02 1.01 -3.24
N LEU A 26 1.41 1.80 -2.24
CA LEU A 26 2.74 1.77 -1.66
C LEU A 26 3.01 0.51 -0.83
N ALA A 27 2.00 -0.09 -0.22
CA ALA A 27 2.12 -1.37 0.47
C ALA A 27 2.50 -2.52 -0.49
N ARG A 28 2.11 -2.42 -1.77
CA ARG A 28 2.48 -3.39 -2.81
C ARG A 28 3.91 -3.21 -3.31
N VAL A 29 4.49 -2.03 -3.12
CA VAL A 29 5.88 -1.77 -3.50
C VAL A 29 6.82 -2.45 -2.51
N ARG A 30 7.50 -3.50 -2.97
CA ARG A 30 8.42 -4.30 -2.16
C ARG A 30 9.76 -3.57 -2.04
N ALA A 31 10.12 -3.19 -0.83
CA ALA A 31 11.39 -2.52 -0.53
C ALA A 31 12.58 -3.50 -0.32
N GLY A 32 12.49 -4.72 -0.85
CA GLY A 32 13.54 -5.73 -0.69
C GLY A 32 13.61 -6.35 0.70
N LYS A 33 12.61 -6.10 1.56
CA LYS A 33 12.51 -6.75 2.88
C LYS A 33 11.67 -8.02 2.78
N ALA A 34 12.06 -9.02 3.56
CA ALA A 34 11.29 -10.25 3.74
C ALA A 34 9.88 -9.93 4.24
N ASN A 35 8.86 -10.47 3.56
CA ASN A 35 7.47 -10.31 3.94
C ASN A 35 6.72 -11.61 3.64
N VAL A 36 5.94 -12.08 4.59
CA VAL A 36 5.12 -13.31 4.44
C VAL A 36 4.20 -13.24 3.22
N LYS A 37 3.70 -12.06 2.89
CA LYS A 37 2.81 -11.84 1.73
C LYS A 37 3.41 -12.20 0.36
N ILE A 38 4.73 -12.36 0.26
CA ILE A 38 5.33 -12.82 -1.00
C ILE A 38 4.98 -14.28 -1.31
N LEU A 39 4.57 -15.04 -0.30
CA LEU A 39 4.16 -16.44 -0.41
C LEU A 39 2.66 -16.60 -0.69
N ASP A 40 1.90 -15.50 -0.67
CA ASP A 40 0.48 -15.52 -1.01
C ASP A 40 0.29 -15.99 -2.47
N GLY A 41 -0.61 -16.94 -2.64
CA GLY A 41 -0.89 -17.54 -3.96
C GLY A 41 -0.03 -18.76 -4.29
N ILE A 42 0.95 -19.15 -3.46
CA ILE A 42 1.65 -20.42 -3.62
C ILE A 42 0.76 -21.56 -3.12
N LEU A 43 0.47 -22.49 -4.02
CA LEU A 43 -0.30 -23.69 -3.73
C LEU A 43 0.64 -24.89 -3.61
N VAL A 44 0.42 -25.68 -2.59
CA VAL A 44 1.17 -26.92 -2.28
C VAL A 44 0.26 -28.11 -2.47
N GLU A 45 0.77 -29.18 -3.09
CA GLU A 45 0.06 -30.43 -3.18
C GLU A 45 0.06 -31.12 -1.81
N TYR A 46 -1.13 -31.30 -1.25
CA TYR A 46 -1.34 -31.94 0.05
C TYR A 46 -2.41 -33.02 -0.10
N TYR A 47 -2.01 -34.29 0.00
CA TYR A 47 -2.88 -35.45 -0.16
C TYR A 47 -3.80 -35.41 -1.40
N GLY A 48 -3.23 -35.01 -2.54
CA GLY A 48 -3.96 -34.93 -3.83
C GLY A 48 -4.81 -33.67 -4.00
N SER A 49 -4.74 -32.72 -3.10
CA SER A 49 -5.41 -31.43 -3.18
C SER A 49 -4.41 -30.29 -3.17
N MET A 50 -4.70 -29.22 -3.95
CA MET A 50 -3.88 -28.00 -3.94
C MET A 50 -4.38 -27.07 -2.82
N VAL A 51 -3.54 -26.81 -1.84
CA VAL A 51 -3.88 -25.96 -0.68
C VAL A 51 -2.86 -24.81 -0.55
N PRO A 52 -3.27 -23.63 -0.04
CA PRO A 52 -2.34 -22.55 0.24
C PRO A 52 -1.22 -22.98 1.18
N LEU A 53 0.00 -22.53 0.91
CA LEU A 53 1.20 -22.85 1.71
C LEU A 53 1.01 -22.54 3.20
N THR A 54 0.29 -21.47 3.51
CA THR A 54 -0.01 -21.05 4.90
C THR A 54 -0.95 -21.98 5.65
N GLN A 55 -1.64 -22.89 4.95
CA GLN A 55 -2.51 -23.91 5.58
C GLN A 55 -1.80 -25.21 5.92
N VAL A 56 -0.55 -25.37 5.51
CA VAL A 56 0.25 -26.60 5.75
C VAL A 56 1.57 -26.31 6.44
N SER A 57 1.85 -25.04 6.70
CA SER A 57 3.11 -24.60 7.30
C SER A 57 2.95 -23.31 8.12
N THR A 58 3.87 -23.13 9.07
CA THR A 58 4.04 -21.85 9.77
C THR A 58 5.11 -21.05 9.08
N VAL A 59 4.80 -19.79 8.73
CA VAL A 59 5.72 -18.88 8.08
C VAL A 59 6.15 -17.80 9.08
N SER A 60 7.44 -17.60 9.20
CA SER A 60 8.04 -16.57 10.06
C SER A 60 9.10 -15.77 9.33
N VAL A 61 9.34 -14.54 9.78
CA VAL A 61 10.36 -13.63 9.23
C VAL A 61 11.32 -13.29 10.38
N PRO A 62 12.37 -14.10 10.58
CA PRO A 62 13.31 -13.90 11.68
C PRO A 62 14.17 -12.64 11.50
N ASP A 63 14.41 -12.23 10.25
CA ASP A 63 15.16 -11.03 9.89
C ASP A 63 14.65 -10.41 8.58
N ALA A 64 15.14 -9.22 8.25
CA ALA A 64 14.70 -8.47 7.08
C ALA A 64 15.07 -9.13 5.72
N LYS A 65 15.90 -10.17 5.73
CA LYS A 65 16.46 -10.79 4.52
C LYS A 65 16.07 -12.26 4.37
N SER A 66 15.38 -12.85 5.34
CA SER A 66 15.03 -14.27 5.30
C SER A 66 13.60 -14.54 5.74
N ILE A 67 13.00 -15.53 5.09
CA ILE A 67 11.71 -16.11 5.48
C ILE A 67 11.97 -17.56 5.82
N VAL A 68 11.40 -18.02 6.93
CA VAL A 68 11.45 -19.40 7.38
C VAL A 68 10.07 -20.01 7.29
N ILE A 69 9.99 -21.16 6.61
CA ILE A 69 8.78 -21.95 6.44
C ILE A 69 8.99 -23.25 7.20
N THR A 70 8.18 -23.47 8.22
CA THR A 70 8.20 -24.68 9.02
C THR A 70 6.95 -25.50 8.71
N PRO A 71 7.05 -26.61 7.98
CA PRO A 71 5.91 -27.46 7.69
C PRO A 71 5.37 -28.09 8.98
N TRP A 72 4.06 -28.26 9.06
CA TRP A 72 3.43 -28.96 10.20
C TRP A 72 3.71 -30.45 10.16
N GLU A 73 3.88 -31.01 8.96
CA GLU A 73 4.25 -32.40 8.73
C GLU A 73 5.57 -32.47 7.95
N LYS A 74 6.55 -33.20 8.47
CA LYS A 74 7.87 -33.35 7.83
C LYS A 74 7.78 -33.97 6.43
N GLY A 75 6.76 -34.78 6.18
CA GLY A 75 6.59 -35.46 4.88
C GLY A 75 6.32 -34.54 3.69
N ILE A 76 5.76 -33.35 3.93
CA ILE A 76 5.38 -32.42 2.86
C ILE A 76 6.48 -31.39 2.53
N ILE A 77 7.61 -31.44 3.21
CA ILE A 77 8.68 -30.43 3.01
C ILE A 77 9.16 -30.37 1.54
N LYS A 78 9.24 -31.53 0.87
CA LYS A 78 9.64 -31.62 -0.53
C LYS A 78 8.60 -31.01 -1.47
N GLU A 79 7.32 -31.19 -1.16
CA GLU A 79 6.24 -30.61 -1.97
C GLU A 79 6.19 -29.09 -1.80
N ILE A 80 6.45 -28.58 -0.60
CA ILE A 80 6.60 -27.13 -0.35
C ILE A 80 7.80 -26.57 -1.12
N GLU A 81 8.94 -27.24 -1.05
CA GLU A 81 10.15 -26.84 -1.80
C GLU A 81 9.90 -26.80 -3.31
N ARG A 82 9.25 -27.85 -3.87
CA ARG A 82 8.88 -27.90 -5.28
C ARG A 82 7.91 -26.79 -5.68
N ALA A 83 6.91 -26.51 -4.85
CA ALA A 83 5.95 -25.44 -5.07
C ALA A 83 6.62 -24.07 -5.12
N ILE A 84 7.61 -23.83 -4.27
CA ILE A 84 8.39 -22.58 -4.25
C ILE A 84 9.27 -22.45 -5.49
N ILE A 85 9.97 -23.52 -5.89
CA ILE A 85 10.82 -23.53 -7.10
C ILE A 85 9.99 -23.25 -8.35
N ASN A 86 8.79 -23.82 -8.45
CA ASN A 86 7.88 -23.64 -9.59
C ASN A 86 7.12 -22.30 -9.54
N SER A 87 7.22 -21.56 -8.46
CA SER A 87 6.56 -20.27 -8.31
C SER A 87 7.29 -19.16 -9.05
N PRO A 88 6.61 -18.06 -9.40
CA PRO A 88 7.23 -16.90 -10.07
C PRO A 88 8.16 -16.09 -9.16
N LEU A 89 8.46 -16.57 -7.94
CA LEU A 89 9.30 -15.85 -6.97
C LEU A 89 10.77 -15.75 -7.42
N GLY A 90 11.28 -16.75 -8.16
CA GLY A 90 12.67 -16.78 -8.60
C GLY A 90 13.69 -16.90 -7.46
N ILE A 91 13.26 -17.38 -6.28
CA ILE A 91 14.09 -17.56 -5.10
C ILE A 91 14.37 -19.05 -4.92
N THR A 92 15.62 -19.42 -4.71
CA THR A 92 16.01 -20.80 -4.43
C THR A 92 15.82 -21.09 -2.94
N PRO A 93 14.96 -22.07 -2.59
CA PRO A 93 14.78 -22.47 -1.19
C PRO A 93 15.97 -23.28 -0.68
N GLU A 94 16.34 -23.05 0.57
CA GLU A 94 17.30 -23.86 1.32
C GLU A 94 16.55 -24.79 2.26
N ASN A 95 16.62 -26.10 2.02
CA ASN A 95 15.95 -27.13 2.81
C ASN A 95 16.94 -27.88 3.70
N ASN A 96 16.75 -27.83 5.00
CA ASN A 96 17.57 -28.57 5.96
C ASN A 96 16.92 -29.86 6.50
N GLY A 97 15.78 -30.27 5.93
CA GLY A 97 15.00 -31.47 6.36
C GLY A 97 13.96 -31.20 7.46
N GLU A 98 13.99 -30.06 8.11
CA GLU A 98 13.03 -29.66 9.15
C GLU A 98 12.27 -28.36 8.80
N LEU A 99 12.95 -27.45 8.12
CA LEU A 99 12.40 -26.18 7.69
C LEU A 99 13.00 -25.76 6.34
N ILE A 100 12.34 -24.84 5.67
CA ILE A 100 12.80 -24.24 4.44
C ILE A 100 13.10 -22.76 4.73
N ARG A 101 14.30 -22.32 4.37
CA ARG A 101 14.71 -20.92 4.42
C ARG A 101 14.73 -20.32 3.02
N LEU A 102 14.13 -19.14 2.90
CA LEU A 102 14.17 -18.33 1.68
C LEU A 102 15.03 -17.09 1.94
N GLY A 103 16.17 -16.99 1.24
CA GLY A 103 16.98 -15.79 1.23
C GLY A 103 16.40 -14.76 0.25
N ILE A 104 16.01 -13.60 0.74
CA ILE A 104 15.54 -12.50 -0.10
C ILE A 104 16.77 -11.75 -0.61
N PRO A 105 17.04 -11.72 -1.92
CA PRO A 105 18.18 -10.98 -2.45
C PRO A 105 18.00 -9.48 -2.17
N PRO A 106 19.06 -8.78 -1.74
CA PRO A 106 19.00 -7.34 -1.54
C PRO A 106 18.70 -6.65 -2.87
N LEU A 107 17.91 -5.59 -2.82
CA LEU A 107 17.68 -4.74 -3.99
C LEU A 107 19.01 -4.07 -4.40
N THR A 108 19.26 -4.05 -5.70
CA THR A 108 20.35 -3.25 -6.25
C THR A 108 20.06 -1.76 -6.07
N GLU A 109 21.10 -0.92 -6.05
CA GLU A 109 20.92 0.53 -5.90
C GLU A 109 20.06 1.11 -7.04
N ASP A 110 20.28 0.64 -8.28
CA ASP A 110 19.48 1.05 -9.42
C ASP A 110 18.00 0.69 -9.25
N ARG A 111 17.71 -0.51 -8.77
CA ARG A 111 16.32 -0.94 -8.52
C ARG A 111 15.66 -0.12 -7.41
N ARG A 112 16.40 0.26 -6.37
CA ARG A 112 15.89 1.17 -5.33
C ARG A 112 15.53 2.53 -5.93
N ARG A 113 16.40 3.10 -6.77
CA ARG A 113 16.14 4.37 -7.45
C ARG A 113 14.91 4.32 -8.35
N GLU A 114 14.71 3.22 -9.07
CA GLU A 114 13.49 3.01 -9.87
C GLU A 114 12.24 2.97 -9.00
N LEU A 115 12.27 2.22 -7.88
CA LEU A 115 11.14 2.15 -6.95
C LEU A 115 10.82 3.51 -6.33
N VAL A 116 11.84 4.30 -5.95
CA VAL A 116 11.63 5.67 -5.45
C VAL A 116 10.96 6.55 -6.50
N LYS A 117 11.37 6.46 -7.78
CA LYS A 117 10.71 7.18 -8.88
C LYS A 117 9.24 6.79 -9.02
N GLN A 118 8.93 5.49 -8.94
CA GLN A 118 7.57 4.99 -9.00
C GLN A 118 6.73 5.53 -7.83
N VAL A 119 7.22 5.40 -6.60
CA VAL A 119 6.54 5.88 -5.40
C VAL A 119 6.32 7.38 -5.44
N LYS A 120 7.29 8.14 -5.98
CA LYS A 120 7.16 9.58 -6.18
C LYS A 120 6.05 9.93 -7.19
N ALA A 121 5.98 9.18 -8.30
CA ALA A 121 4.92 9.37 -9.29
C ALA A 121 3.53 9.08 -8.69
N ASP A 122 3.39 8.01 -7.90
CA ASP A 122 2.14 7.67 -7.22
C ASP A 122 1.73 8.76 -6.21
N ALA A 123 2.69 9.30 -5.44
CA ALA A 123 2.45 10.40 -4.53
C ALA A 123 2.02 11.69 -5.26
N GLU A 124 2.65 12.03 -6.39
CA GLU A 124 2.24 13.19 -7.19
C GLU A 124 0.83 13.01 -7.78
N ASN A 125 0.49 11.82 -8.24
CA ASN A 125 -0.86 11.51 -8.72
C ASN A 125 -1.91 11.67 -7.58
N ALA A 126 -1.59 11.24 -6.36
CA ALA A 126 -2.44 11.45 -5.20
C ALA A 126 -2.62 12.95 -4.89
N LYS A 127 -1.55 13.75 -4.95
CA LYS A 127 -1.63 15.22 -4.78
C LYS A 127 -2.50 15.87 -5.85
N VAL A 128 -2.42 15.42 -7.11
CA VAL A 128 -3.29 15.91 -8.19
C VAL A 128 -4.74 15.58 -7.88
N SER A 129 -5.06 14.38 -7.44
CA SER A 129 -6.41 13.97 -7.06
C SER A 129 -6.98 14.81 -5.90
N ILE A 130 -6.15 15.10 -4.89
CA ILE A 130 -6.54 15.96 -3.76
C ILE A 130 -6.80 17.41 -4.24
N ARG A 131 -5.97 17.94 -5.13
CA ARG A 131 -6.20 19.28 -5.73
C ARG A 131 -7.48 19.33 -6.56
N ASN A 132 -7.79 18.27 -7.31
CA ASN A 132 -9.04 18.17 -8.06
C ASN A 132 -10.24 18.11 -7.12
N ALA A 133 -10.20 17.29 -6.07
CA ALA A 133 -11.27 17.23 -5.07
C ALA A 133 -11.54 18.60 -4.43
N ARG A 134 -10.48 19.38 -4.11
CA ARG A 134 -10.62 20.75 -3.61
C ARG A 134 -11.31 21.64 -4.64
N ARG A 135 -10.88 21.60 -5.91
CA ARG A 135 -11.42 22.42 -6.99
C ARG A 135 -12.91 22.14 -7.20
N ASP A 136 -13.25 20.85 -7.32
CA ASP A 136 -14.62 20.40 -7.56
C ASP A 136 -15.52 20.83 -6.39
N SER A 137 -15.05 20.68 -5.14
CA SER A 137 -15.78 21.10 -3.95
C SER A 137 -16.00 22.61 -3.90
N ASN A 138 -15.01 23.42 -4.25
CA ASN A 138 -15.14 24.87 -4.33
C ASN A 138 -16.14 25.28 -5.41
N ASP A 139 -16.17 24.58 -6.54
CA ASP A 139 -17.14 24.86 -7.61
C ASP A 139 -18.58 24.50 -7.18
N LEU A 140 -18.76 23.40 -6.43
CA LEU A 140 -20.04 23.03 -5.84
C LEU A 140 -20.50 24.05 -4.79
N ILE A 141 -19.61 24.48 -3.90
CA ILE A 141 -19.87 25.53 -2.90
C ILE A 141 -20.35 26.80 -3.60
N LYS A 142 -19.67 27.27 -4.65
CA LYS A 142 -20.06 28.45 -5.41
C LYS A 142 -21.42 28.32 -6.09
N LYS A 143 -21.76 27.11 -6.57
CA LYS A 143 -23.10 26.84 -7.16
C LYS A 143 -24.20 26.87 -6.10
N SER A 144 -23.98 26.23 -4.95
CA SER A 144 -24.94 26.20 -3.83
C SER A 144 -25.22 27.63 -3.31
N ILE A 145 -24.18 28.45 -3.17
CA ILE A 145 -24.30 29.84 -2.74
C ILE A 145 -25.18 30.67 -3.66
N LYS A 146 -25.00 30.51 -4.99
CA LYS A 146 -25.79 31.24 -5.99
C LYS A 146 -27.26 30.78 -5.98
N ALA A 147 -27.52 29.50 -5.70
CA ALA A 147 -28.87 28.95 -5.65
C ALA A 147 -29.64 29.41 -4.41
N ASP A 148 -28.96 29.47 -3.25
CA ASP A 148 -29.60 29.71 -1.94
C ASP A 148 -29.47 31.15 -1.45
N ASN A 149 -28.90 32.09 -2.23
CA ASN A 149 -28.58 33.45 -1.81
C ASN A 149 -27.83 33.49 -0.45
N THR A 150 -26.92 32.55 -0.25
CA THR A 150 -26.14 32.43 0.98
C THR A 150 -25.19 33.62 1.15
N PRO A 151 -25.00 34.19 2.36
CA PRO A 151 -24.07 35.28 2.60
C PRO A 151 -22.63 34.92 2.17
N GLU A 152 -21.92 35.89 1.62
CA GLU A 152 -20.55 35.71 1.10
C GLU A 152 -19.54 35.27 2.16
N ASP A 153 -19.77 35.66 3.41
CA ASP A 153 -18.91 35.27 4.55
C ASP A 153 -18.96 33.76 4.82
N VAL A 154 -20.16 33.19 4.75
CA VAL A 154 -20.36 31.72 4.94
C VAL A 154 -19.69 30.93 3.81
N ALA A 155 -19.66 31.50 2.62
CA ALA A 155 -18.94 30.93 1.48
C ALA A 155 -17.45 30.85 1.70
N LYS A 156 -16.86 31.98 2.10
CA LYS A 156 -15.43 32.09 2.40
C LYS A 156 -15.00 31.15 3.50
N ASP A 157 -15.83 30.99 4.53
CA ASP A 157 -15.56 30.07 5.63
C ASP A 157 -15.56 28.61 5.13
N ALA A 158 -16.53 28.22 4.27
CA ALA A 158 -16.57 26.90 3.67
C ALA A 158 -15.37 26.60 2.76
N GLU A 159 -14.98 27.55 1.91
CA GLU A 159 -13.79 27.45 1.07
C GLU A 159 -12.52 27.34 1.92
N ALA A 160 -12.43 28.08 3.04
CA ALA A 160 -11.30 28.01 3.95
C ALA A 160 -11.22 26.64 4.66
N GLU A 161 -12.36 26.03 5.02
CA GLU A 161 -12.36 24.70 5.58
C GLU A 161 -11.90 23.63 4.56
N VAL A 162 -12.36 23.72 3.32
CA VAL A 162 -11.89 22.83 2.24
C VAL A 162 -10.38 23.01 1.99
N GLN A 163 -9.87 24.24 2.07
CA GLN A 163 -8.44 24.51 1.97
C GLN A 163 -7.63 23.88 3.12
N LYS A 164 -8.14 23.94 4.35
CA LYS A 164 -7.50 23.29 5.51
C LYS A 164 -7.45 21.76 5.31
N LEU A 165 -8.53 21.16 4.82
CA LEU A 165 -8.54 19.73 4.49
C LEU A 165 -7.50 19.40 3.42
N HIS A 166 -7.45 20.18 2.33
CA HIS A 166 -6.46 20.01 1.27
C HIS A 166 -5.04 20.03 1.84
N ASP A 167 -4.69 21.04 2.63
CA ASP A 167 -3.33 21.19 3.17
C ASP A 167 -2.98 20.05 4.13
N ARG A 168 -3.92 19.61 4.93
CA ARG A 168 -3.78 18.44 5.82
C ARG A 168 -3.50 17.16 5.03
N TYR A 169 -4.25 16.89 3.98
CA TYR A 169 -4.08 15.67 3.19
C TYR A 169 -2.84 15.70 2.29
N ILE A 170 -2.46 16.87 1.75
CA ILE A 170 -1.18 17.04 1.05
C ILE A 170 -0.01 16.71 1.98
N LYS A 171 -0.02 17.24 3.21
CA LYS A 171 1.00 16.92 4.21
C LYS A 171 1.05 15.43 4.53
N LYS A 172 -0.11 14.77 4.68
CA LYS A 172 -0.21 13.34 4.91
C LYS A 172 0.41 12.52 3.76
N VAL A 173 0.17 12.91 2.50
CA VAL A 173 0.81 12.30 1.32
C VAL A 173 2.33 12.44 1.37
N GLU A 174 2.84 13.61 1.75
CA GLU A 174 4.29 13.86 1.86
C GLU A 174 4.93 13.02 2.97
N GLU A 175 4.27 12.87 4.10
CA GLU A 175 4.73 12.03 5.20
C GLU A 175 4.79 10.55 4.79
N ILE A 176 3.75 10.05 4.11
CA ILE A 176 3.67 8.68 3.60
C ILE A 176 4.79 8.43 2.56
N PHE A 177 4.98 9.37 1.62
CA PHE A 177 6.05 9.29 0.63
C PHE A 177 7.43 9.25 1.30
N ALA A 178 7.72 10.18 2.22
CA ALA A 178 9.00 10.25 2.91
C ALA A 178 9.30 8.99 3.72
N ALA A 179 8.30 8.42 4.39
CA ALA A 179 8.43 7.16 5.12
C ALA A 179 8.77 6.01 4.18
N LYS A 180 8.09 5.92 3.03
CA LYS A 180 8.33 4.86 2.04
C LYS A 180 9.66 5.01 1.32
N GLU A 181 10.06 6.22 0.96
CA GLU A 181 11.37 6.52 0.39
C GLU A 181 12.49 6.08 1.34
N LYS A 182 12.38 6.44 2.62
CA LYS A 182 13.33 6.00 3.65
C LYS A 182 13.37 4.48 3.78
N GLU A 183 12.22 3.82 3.74
CA GLU A 183 12.13 2.34 3.78
C GLU A 183 12.87 1.70 2.61
N ILE A 184 12.69 2.21 1.37
CA ILE A 184 13.32 1.70 0.15
C ILE A 184 14.85 1.94 0.18
N MET A 185 15.28 3.09 0.67
CA MET A 185 16.71 3.47 0.70
C MET A 185 17.48 2.90 1.88
N THR A 186 16.81 2.47 2.95
CA THR A 186 17.47 1.84 4.11
C THR A 186 17.73 0.37 3.82
N VAL A 187 19.00 -0.04 4.01
CA VAL A 187 19.45 -1.44 3.84
C VAL A 187 19.18 -2.25 5.09
#